data_1c60b7a2ed91edf04ea07becbef6109b
#
_entry.id   1c60b7a2ed91edf04ea07becbef6109b
#
_cell.length_a   1.000
_cell.length_b   1.000
_cell.length_c   1.000
_cell.angle_alpha   90.00
_cell.angle_beta   90.00
_cell.angle_gamma   90.00
#
_symmetry.space_group_name_H-M   'P 1'
#
loop_
_entity.id
_entity.type
_entity.pdbx_description
1 polymer ?
#
loop_
_entity_poly.entity_id
_entity_poly.type
_entity_poly.pdbx_seq_one_letter_code
_entity_poly.pdbx_strand_id
1 'polypeptide(L)'
;MRKNNYLIVGGNSFIGINLTLGLLEQGQNVKVFSRHINNFPRNIINEVEFIKGDLENVEDIYKALVNVDIIIYLAATSNVATSIEDIFGDINSSLFFLNFMESVKDFRIKKIVLASSGGTVYGEPEYLPIDEKHPLKPLSPYGITKVSLENYLYFYKRNYGIDYVVCRYSNPYGKYQNPLKKVGAINCFLYQHLSNERINIYGNPQEIIRDYIYIDDLVEITIQLSQLNRLKSCVYNIGSGKGLSLKRIIVELEKITERKVDFICYKPKQENVQKIILNIDKVRQEFNWEPKIDFKSGIRLNKLWIEEFLYSKK
;
A
#
# COMPACT_ATOMS: atom_id res chain seq x y z
N MET A 1 -13.50 -0.78 23.14
CA MET A 1 -13.68 0.14 21.99
C MET A 1 -15.02 -0.11 21.31
N ARG A 2 -15.63 0.90 20.68
CA ARG A 2 -16.87 0.71 19.91
C ARG A 2 -16.56 -0.12 18.67
N LYS A 3 -17.33 -1.16 18.39
CA LYS A 3 -17.19 -1.99 17.20
C LYS A 3 -17.67 -1.20 15.98
N ASN A 4 -16.84 -1.06 14.96
CA ASN A 4 -17.19 -0.45 13.67
C ASN A 4 -17.30 -1.51 12.57
N ASN A 5 -18.07 -1.19 11.53
CA ASN A 5 -18.18 -2.01 10.33
C ASN A 5 -17.25 -1.41 9.27
N TYR A 6 -16.22 -2.14 8.90
CA TYR A 6 -15.25 -1.72 7.89
C TYR A 6 -15.60 -2.31 6.52
N LEU A 7 -15.39 -1.52 5.48
CA LEU A 7 -15.34 -1.99 4.09
C LEU A 7 -13.93 -1.78 3.55
N ILE A 8 -13.27 -2.86 3.13
CA ILE A 8 -11.97 -2.79 2.46
C ILE A 8 -12.17 -3.01 0.96
N VAL A 9 -12.10 -1.92 0.19
CA VAL A 9 -12.21 -1.94 -1.27
C VAL A 9 -10.85 -2.34 -1.85
N GLY A 10 -10.78 -3.44 -2.58
CA GLY A 10 -9.52 -4.08 -2.99
C GLY A 10 -8.90 -4.94 -1.88
N GLY A 11 -9.72 -5.47 -0.96
CA GLY A 11 -9.26 -6.21 0.22
C GLY A 11 -8.52 -7.53 -0.06
N ASN A 12 -8.65 -8.11 -1.27
CA ASN A 12 -7.86 -9.28 -1.69
C ASN A 12 -6.43 -8.94 -2.18
N SER A 13 -5.97 -7.73 -1.88
CA SER A 13 -4.59 -7.28 -2.16
C SER A 13 -3.66 -7.54 -0.97
N PHE A 14 -2.34 -7.40 -1.19
CA PHE A 14 -1.32 -7.51 -0.15
C PHE A 14 -1.66 -6.68 1.10
N ILE A 15 -1.87 -5.37 0.92
CA ILE A 15 -2.21 -4.48 2.03
C ILE A 15 -3.60 -4.80 2.58
N GLY A 16 -4.56 -5.13 1.72
CA GLY A 16 -5.94 -5.42 2.11
C GLY A 16 -6.06 -6.64 3.01
N ILE A 17 -5.36 -7.73 2.70
CA ILE A 17 -5.34 -8.94 3.54
C ILE A 17 -4.76 -8.61 4.93
N ASN A 18 -3.64 -7.91 5.00
CA ASN A 18 -3.01 -7.56 6.28
C ASN A 18 -3.88 -6.59 7.11
N LEU A 19 -4.53 -5.61 6.47
CA LEU A 19 -5.49 -4.73 7.16
C LEU A 19 -6.70 -5.51 7.68
N THR A 20 -7.21 -6.46 6.90
CA THR A 20 -8.29 -7.34 7.34
C THR A 20 -7.91 -8.10 8.60
N LEU A 21 -6.72 -8.74 8.60
CA LEU A 21 -6.20 -9.46 9.77
C LEU A 21 -6.10 -8.54 11.00
N GLY A 22 -5.45 -7.38 10.86
CA GLY A 22 -5.30 -6.45 11.97
C GLY A 22 -6.63 -5.89 12.50
N LEU A 23 -7.64 -5.71 11.66
CA LEU A 23 -8.98 -5.30 12.10
C LEU A 23 -9.73 -6.42 12.83
N LEU A 24 -9.63 -7.66 12.34
CA LEU A 24 -10.22 -8.83 13.02
C LEU A 24 -9.59 -9.07 14.40
N GLU A 25 -8.26 -8.94 14.51
CA GLU A 25 -7.54 -9.02 15.79
C GLU A 25 -8.03 -7.96 16.80
N GLN A 26 -8.49 -6.80 16.31
CA GLN A 26 -9.11 -5.76 17.16
C GLN A 26 -10.63 -5.96 17.34
N GLY A 27 -11.19 -7.10 16.93
CA GLY A 27 -12.60 -7.43 17.07
C GLY A 27 -13.56 -6.60 16.21
N GLN A 28 -13.08 -5.96 15.13
CA GLN A 28 -13.91 -5.19 14.22
C GLN A 28 -14.70 -6.09 13.25
N ASN A 29 -15.82 -5.61 12.72
CA ASN A 29 -16.49 -6.27 11.62
C ASN A 29 -15.85 -5.86 10.29
N VAL A 30 -15.51 -6.82 9.44
CA VAL A 30 -14.82 -6.54 8.19
C VAL A 30 -15.58 -7.11 7.00
N LYS A 31 -15.90 -6.23 6.05
CA LYS A 31 -16.33 -6.59 4.69
C LYS A 31 -15.16 -6.41 3.74
N VAL A 32 -14.99 -7.36 2.84
CA VAL A 32 -13.97 -7.33 1.79
C VAL A 32 -14.68 -7.24 0.44
N PHE A 33 -14.48 -6.12 -0.28
CA PHE A 33 -14.98 -5.94 -1.63
C PHE A 33 -13.87 -6.18 -2.65
N SER A 34 -14.05 -7.17 -3.52
CA SER A 34 -13.09 -7.51 -4.57
C SER A 34 -13.72 -8.38 -5.64
N ARG A 35 -13.18 -8.37 -6.85
CA ARG A 35 -13.59 -9.25 -7.96
C ARG A 35 -13.32 -10.74 -7.68
N HIS A 36 -12.28 -11.03 -6.90
CA HIS A 36 -11.83 -12.39 -6.59
C HIS A 36 -11.36 -12.49 -5.14
N ILE A 37 -11.36 -13.70 -4.57
CA ILE A 37 -10.90 -14.00 -3.20
C ILE A 37 -9.66 -14.93 -3.18
N ASN A 38 -9.04 -15.17 -4.31
CA ASN A 38 -8.04 -16.23 -4.52
C ASN A 38 -6.77 -16.12 -3.65
N ASN A 39 -6.42 -14.92 -3.20
CA ASN A 39 -5.22 -14.69 -2.38
C ASN A 39 -5.54 -14.68 -0.88
N PHE A 40 -6.81 -14.78 -0.52
CA PHE A 40 -7.24 -14.65 0.87
C PHE A 40 -6.89 -15.91 1.68
N PRO A 41 -6.35 -15.80 2.90
CA PRO A 41 -6.03 -16.94 3.74
C PRO A 41 -7.28 -17.75 4.07
N ARG A 42 -7.21 -19.08 3.88
CA ARG A 42 -8.36 -19.97 4.07
C ARG A 42 -8.86 -20.02 5.51
N ASN A 43 -7.97 -19.87 6.46
CA ASN A 43 -8.27 -19.95 7.89
C ASN A 43 -9.13 -18.78 8.40
N ILE A 44 -9.16 -17.64 7.71
CA ILE A 44 -9.93 -16.46 8.13
C ILE A 44 -11.05 -16.08 7.15
N ILE A 45 -11.22 -16.82 6.08
CA ILE A 45 -12.21 -16.51 5.04
C ILE A 45 -13.65 -16.46 5.59
N ASN A 46 -13.93 -17.27 6.61
CA ASN A 46 -15.25 -17.33 7.26
C ASN A 46 -15.45 -16.23 8.33
N GLU A 47 -14.40 -15.48 8.66
CA GLU A 47 -14.47 -14.38 9.63
C GLU A 47 -14.80 -13.04 8.98
N VAL A 48 -14.83 -12.98 7.64
CA VAL A 48 -15.11 -11.79 6.85
C VAL A 48 -16.36 -11.94 6.02
N GLU A 49 -17.09 -10.85 5.82
CA GLU A 49 -18.15 -10.78 4.82
C GLU A 49 -17.51 -10.45 3.46
N PHE A 50 -17.44 -11.43 2.57
CA PHE A 50 -16.89 -11.22 1.23
C PHE A 50 -17.98 -10.81 0.25
N ILE A 51 -17.83 -9.61 -0.30
CA ILE A 51 -18.69 -9.07 -1.36
C ILE A 51 -17.94 -9.17 -2.69
N LYS A 52 -18.30 -10.13 -3.50
CA LYS A 52 -17.80 -10.21 -4.87
C LYS A 52 -18.48 -9.13 -5.71
N GLY A 53 -17.68 -8.26 -6.36
CA GLY A 53 -18.23 -7.19 -7.19
C GLY A 53 -17.15 -6.43 -7.95
N ASP A 54 -17.62 -5.58 -8.85
CA ASP A 54 -16.79 -4.69 -9.67
C ASP A 54 -17.14 -3.23 -9.40
N LEU A 55 -16.15 -2.35 -9.40
CA LEU A 55 -16.31 -0.90 -9.25
C LEU A 55 -16.92 -0.22 -10.49
N GLU A 56 -17.05 -0.93 -11.59
CA GLU A 56 -17.84 -0.51 -12.75
C GLU A 56 -19.35 -0.69 -12.53
N ASN A 57 -19.74 -1.62 -11.65
CA ASN A 57 -21.14 -1.93 -11.37
C ASN A 57 -21.61 -1.22 -10.10
N VAL A 58 -22.47 -0.23 -10.29
CA VAL A 58 -23.06 0.56 -9.21
C VAL A 58 -23.85 -0.30 -8.21
N GLU A 59 -24.58 -1.32 -8.66
CA GLU A 59 -25.33 -2.20 -7.76
C GLU A 59 -24.42 -2.99 -6.83
N ASP A 60 -23.24 -3.44 -7.31
CA ASP A 60 -22.26 -4.13 -6.48
C ASP A 60 -21.68 -3.19 -5.41
N ILE A 61 -21.45 -1.92 -5.79
CA ILE A 61 -20.99 -0.89 -4.84
C ILE A 61 -22.05 -0.66 -3.77
N TYR A 62 -23.32 -0.49 -4.14
CA TYR A 62 -24.42 -0.29 -3.18
C TYR A 62 -24.54 -1.46 -2.20
N LYS A 63 -24.48 -2.71 -2.69
CA LYS A 63 -24.47 -3.91 -1.82
C LYS A 63 -23.32 -3.88 -0.82
N ALA A 64 -22.13 -3.45 -1.24
CA ALA A 64 -20.97 -3.38 -0.37
C ALA A 64 -21.11 -2.30 0.72
N LEU A 65 -21.78 -1.18 0.42
CA LEU A 65 -21.90 -0.02 1.32
C LEU A 65 -22.94 -0.19 2.43
N VAL A 66 -23.83 -1.17 2.34
CA VAL A 66 -24.87 -1.41 3.38
C VAL A 66 -24.21 -1.66 4.74
N ASN A 67 -24.65 -0.93 5.79
CA ASN A 67 -24.15 -1.06 7.17
C ASN A 67 -22.64 -0.86 7.32
N VAL A 68 -22.00 0.01 6.52
CA VAL A 68 -20.59 0.38 6.62
C VAL A 68 -20.43 1.68 7.40
N ASP A 69 -19.47 1.72 8.31
CA ASP A 69 -19.06 2.91 9.07
C ASP A 69 -17.81 3.56 8.47
N ILE A 70 -16.81 2.74 8.13
CA ILE A 70 -15.48 3.18 7.70
C ILE A 70 -15.07 2.44 6.44
N ILE A 71 -14.54 3.17 5.48
CA ILE A 71 -14.05 2.61 4.22
C ILE A 71 -12.54 2.73 4.18
N ILE A 72 -11.84 1.65 3.80
CA ILE A 72 -10.43 1.67 3.41
C ILE A 72 -10.36 1.37 1.92
N TYR A 73 -9.99 2.39 1.12
CA TYR A 73 -9.93 2.29 -0.34
C TYR A 73 -8.50 2.01 -0.81
N LEU A 74 -8.27 0.78 -1.28
CA LEU A 74 -6.99 0.28 -1.77
C LEU A 74 -7.00 -0.02 -3.27
N ALA A 75 -8.16 0.04 -3.92
CA ALA A 75 -8.28 -0.37 -5.31
C ALA A 75 -7.43 0.49 -6.25
N ALA A 76 -6.78 -0.17 -7.18
CA ALA A 76 -6.07 0.41 -8.30
C ALA A 76 -6.06 -0.60 -9.45
N THR A 77 -6.12 -0.11 -10.69
CA THR A 77 -6.07 -0.96 -11.90
C THR A 77 -4.63 -1.30 -12.29
N SER A 78 -3.67 -0.49 -11.87
CA SER A 78 -2.26 -0.55 -12.26
C SER A 78 -1.31 -0.35 -11.08
N ASN A 79 -0.03 -0.49 -11.36
CA ASN A 79 1.10 -0.06 -10.54
C ASN A 79 1.98 0.89 -11.38
N VAL A 80 3.10 1.38 -10.81
CA VAL A 80 3.99 2.32 -11.50
C VAL A 80 4.45 1.81 -12.86
N ALA A 81 4.86 0.55 -12.97
CA ALA A 81 5.38 0.00 -14.21
C ALA A 81 4.27 -0.20 -15.26
N THR A 82 3.17 -0.85 -14.86
CA THR A 82 2.06 -1.15 -15.77
C THR A 82 1.29 0.10 -16.20
N SER A 83 1.27 1.17 -15.39
CA SER A 83 0.62 2.43 -15.77
C SER A 83 1.32 3.16 -16.91
N ILE A 84 2.64 2.96 -17.06
CA ILE A 84 3.40 3.52 -18.18
C ILE A 84 3.12 2.74 -19.47
N GLU A 85 2.91 1.42 -19.34
CA GLU A 85 2.60 0.54 -20.48
C GLU A 85 1.15 0.73 -20.95
N ASP A 86 0.22 1.03 -20.03
CA ASP A 86 -1.20 1.26 -20.34
C ASP A 86 -1.74 2.46 -19.54
N ILE A 87 -1.57 3.66 -20.13
CA ILE A 87 -2.03 4.93 -19.54
C ILE A 87 -3.56 4.98 -19.48
N PHE A 88 -4.25 4.49 -20.52
CA PHE A 88 -5.71 4.50 -20.56
C PHE A 88 -6.31 3.52 -19.54
N GLY A 89 -5.69 2.35 -19.35
CA GLY A 89 -6.09 1.42 -18.30
C GLY A 89 -5.89 2.00 -16.90
N ASP A 90 -4.85 2.82 -16.68
CA ASP A 90 -4.63 3.47 -15.39
C ASP A 90 -5.69 4.53 -15.07
N ILE A 91 -6.14 5.29 -16.07
CA ILE A 91 -7.18 6.33 -15.91
C ILE A 91 -8.50 5.75 -15.38
N ASN A 92 -8.79 4.50 -15.68
CA ASN A 92 -9.97 3.79 -15.16
C ASN A 92 -9.98 3.73 -13.63
N SER A 93 -8.83 3.76 -12.97
CA SER A 93 -8.77 3.87 -11.50
C SER A 93 -9.48 5.13 -10.98
N SER A 94 -9.37 6.25 -11.70
CA SER A 94 -10.08 7.50 -11.33
C SER A 94 -11.59 7.38 -11.60
N LEU A 95 -11.98 6.78 -12.70
CA LEU A 95 -13.40 6.56 -13.03
C LEU A 95 -14.08 5.64 -12.02
N PHE A 96 -13.43 4.53 -11.67
CA PHE A 96 -13.93 3.59 -10.64
C PHE A 96 -14.03 4.24 -9.27
N PHE A 97 -13.05 5.08 -8.92
CA PHE A 97 -13.12 5.85 -7.69
C PHE A 97 -14.28 6.83 -7.69
N LEU A 98 -14.55 7.52 -8.80
CA LEU A 98 -15.68 8.44 -8.93
C LEU A 98 -17.02 7.71 -8.84
N ASN A 99 -17.19 6.58 -9.54
CA ASN A 99 -18.39 5.74 -9.41
C ASN A 99 -18.63 5.34 -7.95
N PHE A 100 -17.54 4.94 -7.25
CA PHE A 100 -17.60 4.59 -5.85
C PHE A 100 -18.02 5.80 -4.97
N MET A 101 -17.38 6.95 -5.15
CA MET A 101 -17.67 8.16 -4.36
C MET A 101 -19.07 8.72 -4.62
N GLU A 102 -19.57 8.65 -5.86
CA GLU A 102 -20.95 9.03 -6.18
C GLU A 102 -21.95 8.16 -5.42
N SER A 103 -21.68 6.84 -5.31
CA SER A 103 -22.51 5.93 -4.51
C SER A 103 -22.38 6.18 -3.00
N VAL A 104 -21.19 6.52 -2.52
CA VAL A 104 -20.93 6.80 -1.09
C VAL A 104 -21.78 7.95 -0.55
N LYS A 105 -22.14 8.94 -1.38
CA LYS A 105 -22.97 10.09 -0.99
C LYS A 105 -24.32 9.71 -0.38
N ASP A 106 -24.85 8.56 -0.77
CA ASP A 106 -26.18 8.08 -0.33
C ASP A 106 -26.10 7.34 1.03
N PHE A 107 -24.90 7.21 1.59
CA PHE A 107 -24.66 6.47 2.83
C PHE A 107 -24.04 7.36 3.93
N ARG A 108 -24.27 7.00 5.19
CA ARG A 108 -23.70 7.69 6.35
C ARG A 108 -22.33 7.12 6.71
N ILE A 109 -21.33 7.36 5.85
CA ILE A 109 -19.97 6.93 6.09
C ILE A 109 -19.27 7.90 7.04
N LYS A 110 -18.65 7.38 8.12
CA LYS A 110 -17.92 8.17 9.11
C LYS A 110 -16.57 8.65 8.58
N LYS A 111 -15.88 7.80 7.81
CA LYS A 111 -14.55 8.13 7.28
C LYS A 111 -14.16 7.25 6.09
N ILE A 112 -13.39 7.84 5.18
CA ILE A 112 -12.70 7.15 4.10
C ILE A 112 -11.18 7.25 4.33
N VAL A 113 -10.48 6.11 4.31
CA VAL A 113 -9.02 6.02 4.30
C VAL A 113 -8.58 5.69 2.88
N LEU A 114 -7.84 6.59 2.25
CA LEU A 114 -7.29 6.38 0.92
C LEU A 114 -5.83 5.91 1.01
N ALA A 115 -5.52 4.76 0.42
CA ALA A 115 -4.15 4.36 0.15
C ALA A 115 -3.60 5.15 -1.05
N SER A 116 -2.81 6.17 -0.77
CA SER A 116 -2.00 6.92 -1.72
C SER A 116 -0.56 6.43 -1.70
N SER A 117 0.34 7.08 -2.43
CA SER A 117 1.71 6.59 -2.64
C SER A 117 2.74 7.68 -2.43
N GLY A 118 3.40 7.70 -1.26
CA GLY A 118 4.52 8.60 -0.99
C GLY A 118 5.74 8.32 -1.88
N GLY A 119 5.81 7.15 -2.50
CA GLY A 119 6.85 6.82 -3.47
C GLY A 119 6.65 7.41 -4.86
N THR A 120 5.49 8.00 -5.17
CA THR A 120 5.16 8.41 -6.56
C THR A 120 4.53 9.78 -6.70
N VAL A 121 3.76 10.27 -5.72
CA VAL A 121 3.02 11.53 -5.84
C VAL A 121 3.91 12.77 -5.85
N TYR A 122 5.08 12.70 -5.26
CA TYR A 122 6.00 13.82 -5.12
C TYR A 122 6.89 14.05 -6.36
N GLY A 123 7.15 12.99 -7.15
CA GLY A 123 8.10 13.01 -8.26
C GLY A 123 9.55 13.10 -7.79
N GLU A 124 10.37 13.88 -8.52
CA GLU A 124 11.77 14.12 -8.12
C GLU A 124 11.80 15.04 -6.91
N PRO A 125 12.44 14.63 -5.79
CA PRO A 125 12.44 15.42 -4.57
C PRO A 125 13.24 16.71 -4.71
N GLU A 126 12.62 17.82 -4.31
CA GLU A 126 13.31 19.12 -4.17
C GLU A 126 14.16 19.16 -2.86
N TYR A 127 13.76 18.37 -1.86
CA TYR A 127 14.47 18.18 -0.58
C TYR A 127 14.16 16.81 0.03
N LEU A 128 15.02 16.35 0.93
CA LEU A 128 14.88 15.10 1.68
C LEU A 128 15.12 15.35 3.18
N PRO A 129 14.42 14.61 4.06
CA PRO A 129 13.27 13.73 3.76
C PRO A 129 12.05 14.54 3.31
N ILE A 130 11.18 13.91 2.49
CA ILE A 130 10.02 14.53 1.87
C ILE A 130 8.88 14.64 2.89
N ASP A 131 8.42 15.83 3.21
CA ASP A 131 7.23 16.05 4.06
C ASP A 131 5.94 16.21 3.21
N GLU A 132 4.79 16.30 3.89
CA GLU A 132 3.49 16.42 3.22
C GLU A 132 3.24 17.78 2.55
N LYS A 133 4.11 18.77 2.78
CA LYS A 133 4.05 20.10 2.15
C LYS A 133 4.82 20.15 0.83
N HIS A 134 5.64 19.13 0.55
CA HIS A 134 6.39 19.05 -0.69
C HIS A 134 5.45 19.10 -1.90
N PRO A 135 5.82 19.82 -2.97
CA PRO A 135 5.03 19.87 -4.21
C PRO A 135 4.73 18.47 -4.77
N LEU A 136 3.54 18.32 -5.36
CA LEU A 136 3.12 17.08 -6.01
C LEU A 136 3.39 17.20 -7.52
N LYS A 137 4.46 16.54 -7.98
CA LYS A 137 4.91 16.53 -9.38
C LYS A 137 5.15 15.08 -9.86
N PRO A 138 4.11 14.22 -9.88
CA PRO A 138 4.26 12.81 -10.19
C PRO A 138 4.84 12.58 -11.60
N LEU A 139 5.72 11.58 -11.74
CA LEU A 139 6.40 11.20 -12.98
C LEU A 139 5.81 9.95 -13.65
N SER A 140 4.70 9.43 -13.13
CA SER A 140 4.01 8.27 -13.71
C SER A 140 2.51 8.48 -13.74
N PRO A 141 1.78 7.87 -14.69
CA PRO A 141 0.31 7.90 -14.70
C PRO A 141 -0.28 7.45 -13.37
N TYR A 142 0.23 6.37 -12.79
CA TYR A 142 -0.17 5.91 -11.45
C TYR A 142 -0.07 7.01 -10.38
N GLY A 143 1.03 7.75 -10.36
CA GLY A 143 1.21 8.86 -9.42
C GLY A 143 0.23 10.01 -9.69
N ILE A 144 -0.02 10.35 -10.97
CA ILE A 144 -1.01 11.35 -11.37
C ILE A 144 -2.41 10.94 -10.90
N THR A 145 -2.79 9.70 -11.14
CA THR A 145 -4.06 9.14 -10.67
C THR A 145 -4.18 9.24 -9.15
N LYS A 146 -3.15 8.86 -8.37
CA LYS A 146 -3.19 9.00 -6.91
C LYS A 146 -3.42 10.45 -6.45
N VAL A 147 -2.73 11.42 -7.05
CA VAL A 147 -2.95 12.85 -6.77
C VAL A 147 -4.39 13.28 -7.12
N SER A 148 -4.93 12.78 -8.22
CA SER A 148 -6.33 13.05 -8.61
C SER A 148 -7.31 12.53 -7.56
N LEU A 149 -7.13 11.30 -7.06
CA LEU A 149 -7.98 10.72 -6.01
C LEU A 149 -7.92 11.54 -4.71
N GLU A 150 -6.73 12.03 -4.32
CA GLU A 150 -6.57 12.90 -3.15
C GLU A 150 -7.39 14.20 -3.31
N ASN A 151 -7.35 14.81 -4.51
CA ASN A 151 -8.09 16.03 -4.82
C ASN A 151 -9.61 15.78 -4.85
N TYR A 152 -10.08 14.65 -5.37
CA TYR A 152 -11.48 14.28 -5.31
C TYR A 152 -11.98 14.10 -3.87
N LEU A 153 -11.20 13.48 -2.98
CA LEU A 153 -11.59 13.40 -1.56
C LEU A 153 -11.74 14.78 -0.91
N TYR A 154 -10.84 15.73 -1.22
CA TYR A 154 -10.98 17.10 -0.77
C TYR A 154 -12.28 17.73 -1.29
N PHE A 155 -12.62 17.53 -2.58
CA PHE A 155 -13.88 17.98 -3.18
C PHE A 155 -15.09 17.39 -2.46
N TYR A 156 -15.13 16.06 -2.23
CA TYR A 156 -16.25 15.40 -1.55
C TYR A 156 -16.40 15.82 -0.10
N LYS A 157 -15.31 16.09 0.60
CA LYS A 157 -15.37 16.68 1.95
C LYS A 157 -16.01 18.06 1.95
N ARG A 158 -15.59 18.92 1.02
CA ARG A 158 -16.09 20.31 0.93
C ARG A 158 -17.56 20.39 0.55
N ASN A 159 -18.03 19.53 -0.32
CA ASN A 159 -19.37 19.61 -0.89
C ASN A 159 -20.39 18.69 -0.20
N TYR A 160 -19.94 17.56 0.34
CA TYR A 160 -20.82 16.53 0.92
C TYR A 160 -20.48 16.18 2.37
N GLY A 161 -19.48 16.79 2.97
CA GLY A 161 -19.11 16.57 4.37
C GLY A 161 -18.49 15.21 4.66
N ILE A 162 -18.05 14.44 3.63
CA ILE A 162 -17.47 13.13 3.79
C ILE A 162 -16.05 13.25 4.37
N ASP A 163 -15.86 12.77 5.60
CA ASP A 163 -14.56 12.78 6.25
C ASP A 163 -13.60 11.77 5.62
N TYR A 164 -12.31 12.16 5.50
CA TYR A 164 -11.30 11.30 4.93
C TYR A 164 -9.91 11.47 5.55
N VAL A 165 -9.06 10.49 5.32
CA VAL A 165 -7.61 10.57 5.51
C VAL A 165 -6.89 9.91 4.33
N VAL A 166 -5.84 10.57 3.86
CA VAL A 166 -4.92 10.09 2.83
C VAL A 166 -3.67 9.56 3.51
N CYS A 167 -3.37 8.31 3.27
CA CYS A 167 -2.14 7.66 3.70
C CYS A 167 -1.18 7.54 2.51
N ARG A 168 -0.16 8.40 2.44
CA ARG A 168 0.91 8.34 1.45
C ARG A 168 1.94 7.31 1.90
N TYR A 169 1.72 6.05 1.53
CA TYR A 169 2.60 4.94 1.90
C TYR A 169 3.95 5.03 1.19
N SER A 170 5.02 4.70 1.90
CA SER A 170 6.34 4.42 1.33
C SER A 170 6.32 3.07 0.58
N ASN A 171 7.36 2.25 0.68
CA ASN A 171 7.38 0.94 0.04
C ASN A 171 7.11 -0.16 1.08
N PRO A 172 5.87 -0.62 1.23
CA PRO A 172 5.56 -1.70 2.16
C PRO A 172 6.09 -3.04 1.65
N TYR A 173 6.54 -3.89 2.58
CA TYR A 173 6.95 -5.26 2.32
C TYR A 173 6.53 -6.18 3.47
N GLY A 174 6.43 -7.49 3.20
CA GLY A 174 6.06 -8.46 4.24
C GLY A 174 5.17 -9.57 3.71
N LYS A 175 4.51 -10.27 4.65
CA LYS A 175 3.63 -11.41 4.39
C LYS A 175 2.48 -11.03 3.44
N TYR A 176 2.05 -11.98 2.62
CA TYR A 176 1.02 -11.86 1.59
C TYR A 176 1.36 -10.95 0.39
N GLN A 177 2.57 -10.38 0.31
CA GLN A 177 3.02 -9.71 -0.91
C GLN A 177 3.54 -10.75 -1.91
N ASN A 178 2.72 -11.13 -2.88
CA ASN A 178 3.05 -12.17 -3.87
C ASN A 178 4.26 -11.76 -4.73
N PRO A 179 5.42 -12.45 -4.61
CA PRO A 179 6.64 -12.08 -5.32
C PRO A 179 6.57 -12.34 -6.83
N LEU A 180 5.66 -13.23 -7.28
CA LEU A 180 5.47 -13.55 -8.69
C LEU A 180 4.83 -12.40 -9.48
N LYS A 181 4.19 -11.45 -8.81
CA LYS A 181 3.65 -10.22 -9.44
C LYS A 181 4.73 -9.21 -9.82
N LYS A 182 6.00 -9.48 -9.50
CA LYS A 182 7.16 -8.61 -9.80
C LYS A 182 7.00 -7.18 -9.26
N VAL A 183 6.29 -7.03 -8.15
CA VAL A 183 6.09 -5.76 -7.42
C VAL A 183 6.65 -5.89 -6.01
N GLY A 184 7.43 -4.86 -5.59
CA GLY A 184 8.08 -4.85 -4.28
C GLY A 184 9.45 -5.54 -4.30
N ALA A 185 10.51 -4.75 -4.35
CA ALA A 185 11.89 -5.24 -4.52
C ALA A 185 12.30 -6.30 -3.49
N ILE A 186 11.93 -6.10 -2.20
CA ILE A 186 12.36 -6.99 -1.11
C ILE A 186 11.80 -8.39 -1.31
N ASN A 187 10.48 -8.53 -1.55
CA ASN A 187 9.85 -9.84 -1.73
C ASN A 187 10.32 -10.53 -3.01
N CYS A 188 10.47 -9.76 -4.10
CA CYS A 188 10.97 -10.29 -5.37
C CYS A 188 12.41 -10.79 -5.24
N PHE A 189 13.30 -9.99 -4.65
CA PHE A 189 14.70 -10.36 -4.49
C PHE A 189 14.87 -11.58 -3.57
N LEU A 190 14.13 -11.61 -2.46
CA LEU A 190 14.17 -12.73 -1.53
C LEU A 190 13.66 -14.02 -2.18
N TYR A 191 12.54 -13.95 -2.91
CA TYR A 191 12.01 -15.09 -3.64
C TYR A 191 13.00 -15.60 -4.70
N GLN A 192 13.53 -14.73 -5.56
CA GLN A 192 14.49 -15.08 -6.59
C GLN A 192 15.74 -15.71 -5.99
N HIS A 193 16.28 -15.11 -4.92
CA HIS A 193 17.46 -15.65 -4.25
C HIS A 193 17.23 -17.03 -3.64
N LEU A 194 16.11 -17.26 -2.95
CA LEU A 194 15.76 -18.55 -2.37
C LEU A 194 15.46 -19.61 -3.44
N SER A 195 14.95 -19.19 -4.60
CA SER A 195 14.71 -20.05 -5.77
C SER A 195 15.95 -20.29 -6.63
N ASN A 196 17.13 -19.78 -6.26
CA ASN A 196 18.37 -19.79 -7.06
C ASN A 196 18.23 -19.08 -8.43
N GLU A 197 17.35 -18.10 -8.51
CA GLU A 197 17.21 -17.27 -9.69
C GLU A 197 18.09 -16.02 -9.58
N ARG A 198 18.59 -15.54 -10.73
CA ARG A 198 19.38 -14.31 -10.79
C ARG A 198 18.48 -13.08 -10.63
N ILE A 199 18.93 -12.12 -9.81
CA ILE A 199 18.26 -10.83 -9.61
C ILE A 199 18.71 -9.85 -10.69
N ASN A 200 17.74 -9.27 -11.42
CA ASN A 200 17.99 -8.24 -12.41
C ASN A 200 17.72 -6.86 -11.79
N ILE A 201 18.72 -5.98 -11.80
CA ILE A 201 18.63 -4.62 -11.28
C ILE A 201 18.81 -3.63 -12.43
N TYR A 202 17.88 -2.68 -12.55
CA TYR A 202 17.93 -1.63 -13.56
C TYR A 202 18.40 -0.33 -12.92
N GLY A 203 19.66 0.03 -13.12
CA GLY A 203 20.35 1.16 -12.52
C GLY A 203 21.45 0.77 -11.54
N ASN A 204 22.00 1.78 -10.86
CA ASN A 204 23.02 1.57 -9.84
C ASN A 204 22.37 1.20 -8.48
N PRO A 205 22.57 -0.02 -7.95
CA PRO A 205 21.97 -0.45 -6.69
C PRO A 205 22.42 0.35 -5.46
N GLN A 206 23.51 1.10 -5.54
CA GLN A 206 23.96 1.97 -4.46
C GLN A 206 23.21 3.31 -4.43
N GLU A 207 22.75 3.79 -5.59
CA GLU A 207 22.10 5.09 -5.76
C GLU A 207 20.57 5.00 -5.63
N ILE A 208 19.99 3.85 -5.98
CA ILE A 208 18.55 3.64 -5.85
C ILE A 208 18.21 3.44 -4.38
N ILE A 209 17.70 4.50 -3.75
CA ILE A 209 17.37 4.54 -2.32
C ILE A 209 15.86 4.72 -2.17
N ARG A 210 15.24 3.85 -1.36
CA ARG A 210 13.80 3.92 -1.04
C ARG A 210 13.60 3.80 0.46
N ASP A 211 12.50 4.36 0.93
CA ASP A 211 11.96 4.13 2.25
C ASP A 211 11.12 2.85 2.23
N TYR A 212 11.44 1.89 3.11
CA TYR A 212 10.73 0.62 3.23
C TYR A 212 10.13 0.50 4.62
N ILE A 213 8.86 0.10 4.69
CA ILE A 213 8.14 -0.14 5.94
C ILE A 213 7.63 -1.58 5.98
N TYR A 214 7.79 -2.26 7.13
CA TYR A 214 7.20 -3.57 7.30
C TYR A 214 5.67 -3.47 7.41
N ILE A 215 4.96 -4.43 6.85
CA ILE A 215 3.52 -4.36 6.65
C ILE A 215 2.74 -4.21 7.97
N ASP A 216 3.20 -4.83 9.06
CA ASP A 216 2.49 -4.78 10.34
C ASP A 216 2.50 -3.35 10.93
N ASP A 217 3.59 -2.60 10.78
CA ASP A 217 3.67 -1.20 11.21
C ASP A 217 2.73 -0.30 10.38
N LEU A 218 2.66 -0.54 9.06
CA LEU A 218 1.72 0.17 8.19
C LEU A 218 0.26 -0.11 8.58
N VAL A 219 -0.07 -1.36 8.88
CA VAL A 219 -1.41 -1.78 9.30
C VAL A 219 -1.79 -1.10 10.62
N GLU A 220 -0.91 -1.13 11.62
CA GLU A 220 -1.16 -0.52 12.93
C GLU A 220 -1.56 0.94 12.78
N ILE A 221 -0.75 1.76 12.12
CA ILE A 221 -1.03 3.20 11.99
C ILE A 221 -2.24 3.48 11.11
N THR A 222 -2.46 2.70 10.04
CA THR A 222 -3.61 2.89 9.17
C THR A 222 -4.92 2.64 9.93
N ILE A 223 -4.99 1.61 10.75
CA ILE A 223 -6.14 1.32 11.61
C ILE A 223 -6.33 2.43 12.63
N GLN A 224 -5.26 2.89 13.28
CA GLN A 224 -5.33 3.99 14.25
C GLN A 224 -5.90 5.27 13.61
N LEU A 225 -5.42 5.66 12.43
CA LEU A 225 -5.92 6.82 11.66
C LEU A 225 -7.40 6.66 11.28
N SER A 226 -7.83 5.45 10.97
CA SER A 226 -9.21 5.17 10.59
C SER A 226 -10.21 5.37 11.73
N GLN A 227 -9.79 5.12 12.98
CA GLN A 227 -10.65 5.12 14.16
C GLN A 227 -10.85 6.48 14.82
N LEU A 228 -10.02 7.47 14.49
CA LEU A 228 -10.09 8.78 15.12
C LEU A 228 -11.22 9.63 14.54
N ASN A 229 -12.04 10.21 15.41
CA ASN A 229 -13.16 11.05 14.98
C ASN A 229 -12.71 12.40 14.39
N ARG A 230 -11.58 12.96 14.87
CA ARG A 230 -11.02 14.21 14.37
C ARG A 230 -9.52 14.06 14.17
N LEU A 231 -9.07 14.41 12.98
CA LEU A 231 -7.67 14.48 12.61
C LEU A 231 -7.26 15.95 12.46
N LYS A 232 -6.05 16.31 12.87
CA LYS A 232 -5.50 17.67 12.65
C LYS A 232 -5.20 17.91 11.17
N SER A 233 -4.88 16.86 10.45
CA SER A 233 -4.62 16.86 9.01
C SER A 233 -5.41 15.76 8.31
N CYS A 234 -5.60 15.92 7.00
CA CYS A 234 -6.20 14.87 6.17
C CYS A 234 -5.17 14.06 5.39
N VAL A 235 -3.86 14.39 5.48
CA VAL A 235 -2.80 13.73 4.71
C VAL A 235 -1.62 13.42 5.62
N TYR A 236 -1.14 12.17 5.57
CA TYR A 236 0.01 11.70 6.33
C TYR A 236 0.93 10.83 5.48
N ASN A 237 2.23 11.12 5.57
CA ASN A 237 3.27 10.21 5.10
C ASN A 237 3.41 9.03 6.06
N ILE A 238 3.42 7.82 5.53
CA ILE A 238 3.56 6.59 6.31
C ILE A 238 4.71 5.78 5.71
N GLY A 239 5.78 5.68 6.47
CA GLY A 239 7.02 5.02 6.09
C GLY A 239 7.88 4.72 7.30
N SER A 240 9.11 4.29 7.07
CA SER A 240 10.10 4.13 8.13
C SER A 240 10.86 5.43 8.46
N GLY A 241 10.81 6.41 7.58
CA GLY A 241 11.65 7.62 7.65
C GLY A 241 13.12 7.36 7.34
N LYS A 242 13.47 6.15 6.88
CA LYS A 242 14.86 5.72 6.63
C LYS A 242 15.04 5.25 5.20
N GLY A 243 16.06 5.77 4.53
CA GLY A 243 16.43 5.34 3.19
C GLY A 243 17.30 4.07 3.21
N LEU A 244 16.96 3.10 2.37
CA LEU A 244 17.76 1.89 2.14
C LEU A 244 18.06 1.76 0.65
N SER A 245 19.33 1.54 0.31
CA SER A 245 19.74 1.25 -1.07
C SER A 245 19.45 -0.21 -1.43
N LEU A 246 19.24 -0.49 -2.72
CA LEU A 246 19.10 -1.88 -3.20
C LEU A 246 20.34 -2.70 -2.85
N LYS A 247 21.53 -2.10 -2.86
CA LYS A 247 22.77 -2.76 -2.42
C LYS A 247 22.71 -3.19 -0.96
N ARG A 248 22.15 -2.35 -0.07
CA ARG A 248 21.97 -2.70 1.34
C ARG A 248 21.00 -3.85 1.53
N ILE A 249 19.92 -3.90 0.73
CA ILE A 249 18.98 -5.03 0.74
C ILE A 249 19.71 -6.33 0.37
N ILE A 250 20.50 -6.33 -0.72
CA ILE A 250 21.29 -7.50 -1.14
C ILE A 250 22.20 -7.98 -0.01
N VAL A 251 22.94 -7.07 0.64
CA VAL A 251 23.84 -7.42 1.74
C VAL A 251 23.09 -8.06 2.93
N GLU A 252 21.90 -7.57 3.25
CA GLU A 252 21.11 -8.17 4.33
C GLU A 252 20.51 -9.53 3.91
N LEU A 253 20.13 -9.72 2.63
CA LEU A 253 19.74 -11.04 2.10
C LEU A 253 20.88 -12.04 2.25
N GLU A 254 22.12 -11.69 1.84
CA GLU A 254 23.28 -12.56 1.99
C GLU A 254 23.51 -12.97 3.45
N LYS A 255 23.35 -12.03 4.40
CA LYS A 255 23.52 -12.32 5.83
C LYS A 255 22.48 -13.28 6.40
N ILE A 256 21.19 -13.10 6.05
CA ILE A 256 20.11 -13.91 6.62
C ILE A 256 20.00 -15.30 5.98
N THR A 257 20.57 -15.47 4.79
CA THR A 257 20.55 -16.74 4.04
C THR A 257 21.90 -17.47 4.06
N GLU A 258 22.95 -16.79 4.54
CA GLU A 258 24.37 -17.26 4.55
C GLU A 258 24.86 -17.66 3.15
N ARG A 259 24.25 -17.08 2.12
CA ARG A 259 24.53 -17.38 0.71
C ARG A 259 24.73 -16.10 -0.09
N LYS A 260 25.64 -16.14 -1.08
CA LYS A 260 25.85 -15.03 -2.01
C LYS A 260 24.65 -14.85 -2.94
N VAL A 261 24.26 -13.60 -3.14
CA VAL A 261 23.19 -13.23 -4.07
C VAL A 261 23.77 -13.09 -5.47
N ASP A 262 23.24 -13.86 -6.43
CA ASP A 262 23.56 -13.68 -7.86
C ASP A 262 22.70 -12.54 -8.43
N PHE A 263 23.34 -11.46 -8.87
CA PHE A 263 22.63 -10.34 -9.48
C PHE A 263 23.43 -9.72 -10.63
N ILE A 264 22.69 -9.08 -11.55
CA ILE A 264 23.26 -8.33 -12.67
C ILE A 264 22.60 -6.95 -12.76
N CYS A 265 23.39 -5.93 -13.09
CA CYS A 265 22.91 -4.58 -13.27
C CYS A 265 22.79 -4.24 -14.77
N TYR A 266 21.63 -3.70 -15.13
CA TYR A 266 21.34 -3.20 -16.48
C TYR A 266 21.20 -1.68 -16.45
N LYS A 267 21.38 -1.03 -17.60
CA LYS A 267 21.00 0.38 -17.74
C LYS A 267 19.50 0.54 -17.49
N PRO A 268 19.07 1.59 -16.78
CA PRO A 268 17.65 1.85 -16.58
C PRO A 268 16.98 2.12 -17.91
N LYS A 269 15.76 1.61 -18.11
CA LYS A 269 14.96 1.87 -19.34
C LYS A 269 14.47 3.32 -19.41
N GLN A 270 14.31 3.95 -18.27
CA GLN A 270 13.88 5.34 -18.11
C GLN A 270 14.60 5.95 -16.93
N GLU A 271 14.73 7.28 -16.87
CA GLU A 271 15.20 7.97 -15.68
C GLU A 271 14.21 7.76 -14.56
N ASN A 272 14.68 7.09 -13.50
CA ASN A 272 13.92 6.84 -12.30
C ASN A 272 14.41 7.77 -11.19
N VAL A 273 13.50 8.24 -10.35
CA VAL A 273 13.84 8.95 -9.13
C VAL A 273 14.87 8.15 -8.34
N GLN A 274 16.02 8.76 -8.06
CA GLN A 274 17.12 8.07 -7.38
C GLN A 274 16.81 7.83 -5.90
N LYS A 275 16.30 8.84 -5.19
CA LYS A 275 16.12 8.79 -3.74
C LYS A 275 14.72 9.24 -3.35
N ILE A 276 14.01 8.41 -2.60
CA ILE A 276 12.73 8.75 -1.97
C ILE A 276 12.77 8.29 -0.53
N ILE A 277 12.71 9.27 0.39
CA ILE A 277 12.70 9.06 1.84
C ILE A 277 11.63 9.99 2.40
N LEU A 278 10.63 9.45 3.08
CA LEU A 278 9.53 10.23 3.63
C LEU A 278 9.92 10.81 4.99
N ASN A 279 9.53 12.04 5.24
CA ASN A 279 9.45 12.57 6.59
C ASN A 279 8.16 12.08 7.23
N ILE A 280 8.27 11.42 8.37
CA ILE A 280 7.16 10.86 9.14
C ILE A 280 6.93 11.60 10.47
N ASP A 281 7.56 12.77 10.68
CA ASP A 281 7.49 13.49 11.96
C ASP A 281 6.05 13.89 12.30
N LYS A 282 5.23 14.19 11.31
CA LYS A 282 3.84 14.55 11.50
C LYS A 282 3.03 13.42 12.13
N VAL A 283 3.07 12.23 11.56
CA VAL A 283 2.36 11.06 12.09
C VAL A 283 2.95 10.65 13.44
N ARG A 284 4.27 10.74 13.59
CA ARG A 284 4.99 10.46 14.84
C ARG A 284 4.52 11.37 15.98
N GLN A 285 4.49 12.68 15.75
CA GLN A 285 4.13 13.68 16.78
C GLN A 285 2.63 13.66 17.11
N GLU A 286 1.77 13.51 16.11
CA GLU A 286 0.32 13.56 16.33
C GLU A 286 -0.23 12.28 16.99
N PHE A 287 0.39 11.12 16.76
CA PHE A 287 -0.12 9.83 17.21
C PHE A 287 0.81 9.10 18.17
N ASN A 288 1.95 9.71 18.54
CA ASN A 288 3.00 9.04 19.34
C ASN A 288 3.33 7.65 18.77
N TRP A 289 3.44 7.57 17.44
CA TRP A 289 3.66 6.34 16.71
C TRP A 289 5.02 6.36 16.02
N GLU A 290 5.70 5.22 16.07
CA GLU A 290 6.92 4.93 15.32
C GLU A 290 6.86 3.52 14.76
N PRO A 291 7.50 3.26 13.59
CA PRO A 291 7.71 1.91 13.10
C PRO A 291 8.49 1.10 14.13
N LYS A 292 7.94 -0.03 14.56
CA LYS A 292 8.50 -0.91 15.60
C LYS A 292 9.43 -1.97 15.03
N ILE A 293 9.18 -2.34 13.76
CA ILE A 293 9.90 -3.43 13.09
C ILE A 293 11.01 -2.82 12.23
N ASP A 294 12.24 -2.94 12.70
CA ASP A 294 13.39 -2.53 11.91
C ASP A 294 13.61 -3.42 10.68
N PHE A 295 14.42 -2.95 9.72
CA PHE A 295 14.64 -3.66 8.47
C PHE A 295 15.21 -5.07 8.67
N LYS A 296 16.11 -5.28 9.64
CA LYS A 296 16.72 -6.59 9.88
C LYS A 296 15.71 -7.59 10.45
N SER A 297 14.86 -7.14 11.34
CA SER A 297 13.76 -7.95 11.89
C SER A 297 12.71 -8.25 10.83
N GLY A 298 12.29 -7.22 10.09
CA GLY A 298 11.26 -7.37 9.05
C GLY A 298 11.69 -8.30 7.90
N ILE A 299 12.95 -8.24 7.47
CA ILE A 299 13.43 -9.14 6.40
C ILE A 299 13.54 -10.60 6.85
N ARG A 300 13.82 -10.85 8.15
CA ARG A 300 13.78 -12.21 8.72
C ARG A 300 12.36 -12.76 8.76
N LEU A 301 11.41 -11.97 9.23
CA LEU A 301 9.99 -12.34 9.23
C LEU A 301 9.50 -12.62 7.79
N ASN A 302 9.90 -11.77 6.86
CA ASN A 302 9.53 -11.92 5.46
C ASN A 302 10.17 -13.18 4.82
N LYS A 303 11.39 -13.55 5.22
CA LYS A 303 12.05 -14.79 4.77
C LYS A 303 11.21 -16.02 5.14
N LEU A 304 10.74 -16.10 6.38
CA LEU A 304 9.89 -17.22 6.83
C LEU A 304 8.63 -17.31 5.96
N TRP A 305 7.97 -16.20 5.68
CA TRP A 305 6.79 -16.21 4.82
C TRP A 305 7.11 -16.62 3.36
N ILE A 306 8.22 -16.17 2.79
CA ILE A 306 8.63 -16.57 1.42
C ILE A 306 8.98 -18.07 1.37
N GLU A 307 9.60 -18.62 2.41
CA GLU A 307 9.88 -20.06 2.51
C GLU A 307 8.59 -20.88 2.55
N GLU A 308 7.60 -20.47 3.34
CA GLU A 308 6.26 -21.07 3.36
C GLU A 308 5.58 -20.97 1.98
N PHE A 309 5.66 -19.80 1.34
CA PHE A 309 5.11 -19.57 0.01
C PHE A 309 5.74 -20.52 -1.03
N LEU A 310 7.07 -20.70 -1.00
CA LEU A 310 7.78 -21.63 -1.87
C LEU A 310 7.37 -23.09 -1.60
N TYR A 311 7.20 -23.47 -0.33
CA TYR A 311 6.77 -24.82 0.04
C TYR A 311 5.35 -25.13 -0.43
N SER A 312 4.44 -24.15 -0.34
CA SER A 312 3.05 -24.31 -0.78
C SER A 312 2.87 -24.44 -2.30
N LYS A 313 3.93 -24.17 -3.08
CA LYS A 313 3.94 -24.24 -4.55
C LYS A 313 4.51 -25.58 -5.08
N LYS A 314 5.15 -26.36 -4.21
CA LYS A 314 5.63 -27.72 -4.51
C LYS A 314 4.51 -28.73 -4.31
#